data_71038f1621b9af55f5cc5a08d3ed387f
#
_entry.id   71038f1621b9af55f5cc5a08d3ed387f
#
_cell.length_a   1.000
_cell.length_b   1.000
_cell.length_c   1.000
_cell.angle_alpha   90.00
_cell.angle_beta   90.00
_cell.angle_gamma   90.00
#
_symmetry.space_group_name_H-M   'P 1'
#
loop_
_entity.id
_entity.type
_entity.pdbx_description
1 polymer ?
#
loop_
_entity_poly.entity_id
_entity_poly.type
_entity_poly.pdbx_seq_one_letter_code
_entity_poly.pdbx_strand_id
1 'polypeptide(L)'
;MLFGIFTIFILLLLFFAGSRVVAQNVPKPFDIEQPSLRVFLPAPELATGRAVVACPGGGYSHLAFEHEGCDWAPYFNKQGIALIVLKYRMPNGDRTLPISDAEAAMKLVRDSADVWNLNPNDIGIMGSSAGGHLASTIATHAKPELRPNFQILFYPVITMDKSYTHRGSHDNLLGKDASAELELEYSNEKQVTKDTPRAFIVYSDDDKVVPPANGVNYYLALNKNNVPSVLHIYPSGGHGWGIREGFLYKNEMLDELTSWLRSFKVPHKDAIRVACIGNSITYGARIKNRDRDSYPPVLSRMLGEAYWVKNFGVSARTLLNKGDHPYMNEKAYQDALAFNPNIVVIKLGTNAVSYTHLRAHETC
;
A
#
# COMPACT_ATOMS: atom_id res chain seq x y z
N MET A 1 -19.15 -25.64 -72.82
CA MET A 1 -18.50 -25.88 -71.50
C MET A 1 -18.12 -24.52 -70.93
N LEU A 2 -19.06 -23.93 -70.14
CA LEU A 2 -18.80 -22.65 -69.45
C LEU A 2 -18.46 -22.96 -67.99
N PHE A 3 -17.27 -22.55 -67.54
CA PHE A 3 -16.91 -22.55 -66.13
C PHE A 3 -17.17 -21.14 -65.57
N GLY A 4 -18.17 -21.02 -64.69
CA GLY A 4 -18.43 -19.78 -63.96
C GLY A 4 -17.52 -19.64 -62.76
N ILE A 5 -16.83 -18.53 -62.68
CA ILE A 5 -16.01 -18.13 -61.52
C ILE A 5 -16.92 -17.38 -60.56
N PHE A 6 -17.21 -17.96 -59.38
CA PHE A 6 -17.87 -17.27 -58.26
C PHE A 6 -16.81 -16.47 -57.48
N THR A 7 -16.88 -15.16 -57.58
CA THR A 7 -16.11 -14.24 -56.75
C THR A 7 -16.88 -13.96 -55.47
N ILE A 8 -16.36 -14.48 -54.34
CA ILE A 8 -16.93 -14.18 -53.01
C ILE A 8 -16.28 -12.85 -52.53
N PHE A 9 -17.12 -11.81 -52.44
CA PHE A 9 -16.75 -10.57 -51.78
C PHE A 9 -16.90 -10.76 -50.25
N ILE A 10 -15.81 -10.87 -49.50
CA ILE A 10 -15.83 -10.79 -48.05
C ILE A 10 -15.80 -9.30 -47.68
N LEU A 11 -16.92 -8.79 -47.20
CA LEU A 11 -17.07 -7.45 -46.67
C LEU A 11 -16.48 -7.44 -45.25
N LEU A 12 -15.23 -6.97 -45.08
CA LEU A 12 -14.61 -6.77 -43.76
C LEU A 12 -15.22 -5.50 -43.14
N LEU A 13 -16.22 -5.63 -42.28
CA LEU A 13 -16.68 -4.56 -41.40
C LEU A 13 -15.69 -4.34 -40.29
N LEU A 14 -14.76 -3.39 -40.47
CA LEU A 14 -13.94 -2.84 -39.42
C LEU A 14 -14.84 -2.02 -38.48
N PHE A 15 -15.24 -2.63 -37.36
CA PHE A 15 -15.77 -1.89 -36.23
C PHE A 15 -14.63 -1.09 -35.61
N PHE A 16 -14.48 0.17 -35.98
CA PHE A 16 -13.77 1.14 -35.17
C PHE A 16 -14.58 1.34 -33.89
N ALA A 17 -14.27 0.57 -32.84
CA ALA A 17 -14.63 0.94 -31.49
C ALA A 17 -13.87 2.22 -31.16
N GLY A 18 -14.46 3.36 -31.49
CA GLY A 18 -13.98 4.66 -31.05
C GLY A 18 -13.97 4.65 -29.53
N SER A 19 -12.80 4.48 -28.92
CA SER A 19 -12.61 4.76 -27.51
C SER A 19 -12.98 6.23 -27.32
N ARG A 20 -14.20 6.50 -26.88
CA ARG A 20 -14.55 7.81 -26.34
C ARG A 20 -13.59 8.04 -25.18
N VAL A 21 -12.60 8.88 -25.38
CA VAL A 21 -11.88 9.51 -24.26
C VAL A 21 -12.93 10.33 -23.54
N VAL A 22 -13.58 9.72 -22.57
CA VAL A 22 -14.38 10.47 -21.58
C VAL A 22 -13.36 11.38 -20.91
N ALA A 23 -13.51 12.69 -21.11
CA ALA A 23 -12.70 13.65 -20.39
C ALA A 23 -12.89 13.35 -18.91
N GLN A 24 -11.83 12.82 -18.27
CA GLN A 24 -11.87 12.48 -16.86
C GLN A 24 -12.13 13.77 -16.09
N ASN A 25 -13.21 13.80 -15.33
CA ASN A 25 -13.60 14.93 -14.52
C ASN A 25 -12.74 14.96 -13.24
N VAL A 26 -11.42 15.13 -13.41
CA VAL A 26 -10.47 15.21 -12.29
C VAL A 26 -10.79 16.44 -11.47
N PRO A 27 -11.09 16.30 -10.18
CA PRO A 27 -11.37 17.44 -9.31
C PRO A 27 -10.19 18.42 -9.30
N LYS A 28 -10.49 19.73 -9.25
CA LYS A 28 -9.44 20.72 -9.09
C LYS A 28 -8.79 20.56 -7.71
N PRO A 29 -7.47 20.72 -7.60
CA PRO A 29 -6.79 20.77 -6.30
C PRO A 29 -7.36 21.89 -5.43
N PHE A 30 -7.38 21.69 -4.12
CA PHE A 30 -7.79 22.69 -3.16
C PHE A 30 -6.86 22.70 -1.94
N ASP A 31 -6.78 23.86 -1.29
CA ASP A 31 -5.93 24.05 -0.12
C ASP A 31 -6.76 24.05 1.18
N ILE A 32 -6.14 23.58 2.26
CA ILE A 32 -6.63 23.64 3.64
C ILE A 32 -5.58 24.39 4.44
N GLU A 33 -6.02 25.33 5.29
CA GLU A 33 -5.11 26.21 6.01
C GLU A 33 -4.53 25.57 7.29
N GLN A 34 -5.33 24.76 7.99
CA GLN A 34 -4.91 24.15 9.26
C GLN A 34 -5.37 22.70 9.40
N PRO A 35 -4.46 21.69 9.36
CA PRO A 35 -3.05 21.83 8.97
C PRO A 35 -2.92 22.33 7.52
N SER A 36 -1.78 22.95 7.16
CA SER A 36 -1.63 23.49 5.80
C SER A 36 -1.40 22.36 4.80
N LEU A 37 -2.42 22.08 3.97
CA LEU A 37 -2.45 20.96 3.03
C LEU A 37 -2.84 21.43 1.63
N ARG A 38 -2.29 20.77 0.60
CA ARG A 38 -2.84 20.79 -0.75
C ARG A 38 -3.36 19.41 -1.11
N VAL A 39 -4.63 19.34 -1.49
CA VAL A 39 -5.37 18.09 -1.73
C VAL A 39 -5.61 17.87 -3.21
N PHE A 40 -5.26 16.68 -3.69
CA PHE A 40 -5.47 16.20 -5.07
C PHE A 40 -6.30 14.93 -5.02
N LEU A 41 -7.58 15.03 -5.32
CA LEU A 41 -8.46 13.86 -5.39
C LEU A 41 -8.42 13.25 -6.81
N PRO A 42 -8.46 11.93 -6.95
CA PRO A 42 -8.60 11.28 -8.25
C PRO A 42 -10.00 11.56 -8.84
N ALA A 43 -10.17 11.30 -10.14
CA ALA A 43 -11.49 11.27 -10.74
C ALA A 43 -12.39 10.26 -10.00
N PRO A 44 -13.64 10.59 -9.69
CA PRO A 44 -14.53 9.76 -8.86
C PRO A 44 -14.66 8.32 -9.36
N GLU A 45 -14.68 8.13 -10.69
CA GLU A 45 -14.78 6.83 -11.34
C GLU A 45 -13.52 5.96 -11.20
N LEU A 46 -12.37 6.56 -10.85
CA LEU A 46 -11.11 5.85 -10.62
C LEU A 46 -10.85 5.64 -9.13
N ALA A 47 -11.52 6.39 -8.24
CA ALA A 47 -11.21 6.44 -6.81
C ALA A 47 -11.23 5.05 -6.17
N THR A 48 -10.09 4.64 -5.60
CA THR A 48 -9.94 3.35 -4.89
C THR A 48 -10.24 3.47 -3.39
N GLY A 49 -10.42 4.68 -2.89
CA GLY A 49 -10.48 4.97 -1.46
C GLY A 49 -9.10 5.11 -0.79
N ARG A 50 -8.01 4.72 -1.46
CA ARG A 50 -6.66 4.89 -0.92
C ARG A 50 -6.22 6.34 -0.97
N ALA A 51 -5.48 6.77 0.08
CA ALA A 51 -4.87 8.10 0.13
C ALA A 51 -3.42 8.04 0.62
N VAL A 52 -2.63 9.04 0.23
CA VAL A 52 -1.24 9.23 0.65
C VAL A 52 -1.07 10.66 1.14
N VAL A 53 -0.61 10.82 2.39
CA VAL A 53 -0.14 12.10 2.93
C VAL A 53 1.34 12.25 2.61
N ALA A 54 1.72 13.24 1.82
CA ALA A 54 3.09 13.46 1.38
C ALA A 54 3.78 14.54 2.23
N CYS A 55 4.97 14.21 2.73
CA CYS A 55 5.87 15.09 3.47
C CYS A 55 7.08 15.39 2.57
N PRO A 56 7.14 16.54 1.88
CA PRO A 56 8.28 16.91 1.05
C PRO A 56 9.56 17.05 1.88
N GLY A 57 10.74 16.85 1.25
CA GLY A 57 12.03 17.09 1.87
C GLY A 57 12.40 18.57 1.93
N GLY A 58 13.68 18.83 2.19
CA GLY A 58 14.24 20.17 2.29
C GLY A 58 15.05 20.39 3.58
N GLY A 59 15.58 19.30 4.17
CA GLY A 59 16.49 19.35 5.32
C GLY A 59 15.91 19.95 6.60
N TYR A 60 14.59 20.01 6.74
CA TYR A 60 13.88 20.75 7.78
C TYR A 60 14.20 22.27 7.82
N SER A 61 14.66 22.81 6.70
CA SER A 61 14.93 24.25 6.54
C SER A 61 14.00 24.94 5.52
N HIS A 62 13.47 24.17 4.61
CA HIS A 62 12.51 24.56 3.58
C HIS A 62 11.70 23.35 3.12
N LEU A 63 10.78 23.55 2.17
CA LEU A 63 10.00 22.46 1.57
C LEU A 63 10.26 22.38 0.06
N ALA A 64 10.68 21.20 -0.41
CA ALA A 64 10.74 20.83 -1.81
C ALA A 64 9.31 20.52 -2.34
N PHE A 65 8.38 21.49 -2.14
CA PHE A 65 6.94 21.29 -2.18
C PHE A 65 6.41 20.78 -3.51
N GLU A 66 7.02 21.23 -4.63
CA GLU A 66 6.56 20.82 -5.95
C GLU A 66 7.07 19.41 -6.29
N HIS A 67 8.36 19.21 -6.51
CA HIS A 67 8.91 17.97 -7.05
C HIS A 67 8.95 16.76 -6.09
N GLU A 68 8.88 16.99 -4.78
CA GLU A 68 8.74 15.94 -3.77
C GLU A 68 7.33 15.88 -3.15
N GLY A 69 6.43 16.73 -3.63
CA GLY A 69 5.04 16.82 -3.20
C GLY A 69 4.06 16.84 -4.36
N CYS A 70 3.71 18.04 -4.87
CA CYS A 70 2.61 18.22 -5.83
C CYS A 70 2.79 17.47 -7.15
N ASP A 71 4.02 17.37 -7.67
CA ASP A 71 4.31 16.71 -8.94
C ASP A 71 4.00 15.20 -8.93
N TRP A 72 3.81 14.60 -7.75
CA TRP A 72 3.35 13.22 -7.61
C TRP A 72 1.86 13.02 -7.88
N ALA A 73 1.06 14.10 -7.91
CA ALA A 73 -0.39 13.99 -8.03
C ALA A 73 -0.85 13.27 -9.32
N PRO A 74 -0.30 13.53 -10.51
CA PRO A 74 -0.69 12.81 -11.73
C PRO A 74 -0.44 11.30 -11.63
N TYR A 75 0.66 10.89 -11.00
CA TYR A 75 0.98 9.47 -10.82
C TYR A 75 -0.04 8.78 -9.91
N PHE A 76 -0.33 9.35 -8.73
CA PHE A 76 -1.26 8.75 -7.78
C PHE A 76 -2.71 8.82 -8.27
N ASN A 77 -3.15 9.98 -8.79
CA ASN A 77 -4.53 10.15 -9.25
C ASN A 77 -4.87 9.23 -10.44
N LYS A 78 -3.92 8.98 -11.34
CA LYS A 78 -4.09 7.98 -12.43
C LYS A 78 -4.36 6.57 -11.90
N GLN A 79 -3.90 6.25 -10.71
CA GLN A 79 -4.14 4.97 -10.04
C GLN A 79 -5.36 5.00 -9.09
N GLY A 80 -6.13 6.09 -9.09
CA GLY A 80 -7.29 6.25 -8.21
C GLY A 80 -6.93 6.52 -6.75
N ILE A 81 -5.69 6.96 -6.48
CA ILE A 81 -5.20 7.26 -5.12
C ILE A 81 -5.20 8.78 -4.92
N ALA A 82 -5.78 9.24 -3.81
CA ALA A 82 -5.71 10.63 -3.42
C ALA A 82 -4.30 10.98 -2.90
N LEU A 83 -3.80 12.15 -3.28
CA LEU A 83 -2.56 12.71 -2.75
C LEU A 83 -2.86 13.96 -1.93
N ILE A 84 -2.33 14.02 -0.72
CA ILE A 84 -2.47 15.15 0.19
C ILE A 84 -1.05 15.62 0.57
N VAL A 85 -0.64 16.78 0.07
CA VAL A 85 0.70 17.32 0.30
C VAL A 85 0.70 18.24 1.51
N LEU A 86 1.49 17.90 2.50
CA LEU A 86 1.61 18.65 3.76
C LEU A 86 2.68 19.75 3.66
N LYS A 87 2.28 20.97 3.96
CA LYS A 87 3.17 22.09 4.21
C LYS A 87 3.48 22.18 5.71
N TYR A 88 4.29 21.26 6.21
CA TYR A 88 4.63 21.27 7.63
C TYR A 88 5.52 22.45 8.01
N ARG A 89 5.35 22.96 9.23
CA ARG A 89 6.17 24.03 9.79
C ARG A 89 7.61 23.58 10.02
N MET A 90 8.55 24.48 9.74
CA MET A 90 9.95 24.22 10.02
C MET A 90 10.19 24.17 11.53
N PRO A 91 10.98 23.19 12.01
CA PRO A 91 11.15 23.01 13.45
C PRO A 91 11.91 24.15 14.11
N ASN A 92 12.94 24.72 13.48
CA ASN A 92 13.79 25.73 14.09
C ASN A 92 14.26 25.34 15.52
N GLY A 93 14.54 24.04 15.72
CA GLY A 93 14.88 23.45 17.03
C GLY A 93 13.68 22.93 17.83
N ASP A 94 12.45 23.23 17.43
CA ASP A 94 11.25 22.65 18.02
C ASP A 94 10.67 21.55 17.13
N ARG A 95 11.11 20.33 17.33
CA ARG A 95 10.67 19.15 16.58
C ARG A 95 9.17 18.85 16.68
N THR A 96 8.49 19.39 17.69
CA THR A 96 7.05 19.15 17.88
C THR A 96 6.22 19.83 16.80
N LEU A 97 6.70 20.88 16.16
CA LEU A 97 5.99 21.59 15.10
C LEU A 97 5.71 20.73 13.88
N PRO A 98 6.71 20.16 13.16
CA PRO A 98 6.45 19.31 12.01
C PRO A 98 5.73 18.02 12.38
N ILE A 99 5.99 17.43 13.55
CA ILE A 99 5.36 16.20 14.01
C ILE A 99 3.86 16.43 14.25
N SER A 100 3.51 17.49 15.00
CA SER A 100 2.09 17.82 15.25
C SER A 100 1.33 18.16 13.97
N ASP A 101 1.98 18.81 12.99
CA ASP A 101 1.37 19.09 11.69
C ASP A 101 1.09 17.79 10.92
N ALA A 102 2.03 16.83 10.94
CA ALA A 102 1.84 15.55 10.28
C ALA A 102 0.78 14.68 10.97
N GLU A 103 0.73 14.65 12.30
CA GLU A 103 -0.34 14.00 13.06
C GLU A 103 -1.71 14.63 12.79
N ALA A 104 -1.79 15.96 12.76
CA ALA A 104 -3.01 16.68 12.43
C ALA A 104 -3.47 16.40 10.99
N ALA A 105 -2.53 16.30 10.03
CA ALA A 105 -2.83 15.90 8.66
C ALA A 105 -3.41 14.48 8.58
N MET A 106 -2.78 13.51 9.25
CA MET A 106 -3.26 12.13 9.31
C MET A 106 -4.67 12.04 9.92
N LYS A 107 -4.92 12.81 10.99
CA LYS A 107 -6.24 12.90 11.62
C LYS A 107 -7.27 13.49 10.66
N LEU A 108 -6.98 14.65 10.08
CA LEU A 108 -7.90 15.35 9.18
C LEU A 108 -8.29 14.48 7.97
N VAL A 109 -7.32 13.78 7.35
CA VAL A 109 -7.60 12.92 6.19
C VAL A 109 -8.52 11.76 6.60
N ARG A 110 -8.35 11.18 7.81
CA ARG A 110 -9.26 10.15 8.33
C ARG A 110 -10.65 10.69 8.62
N ASP A 111 -10.74 11.84 9.25
CA ASP A 111 -12.01 12.49 9.59
C ASP A 111 -12.79 12.91 8.32
N SER A 112 -12.08 13.24 7.24
CA SER A 112 -12.64 13.62 5.95
C SER A 112 -12.93 12.43 5.03
N ALA A 113 -12.72 11.19 5.47
CA ALA A 113 -12.78 10.02 4.62
C ALA A 113 -14.12 9.86 3.89
N ASP A 114 -15.23 10.11 4.57
CA ASP A 114 -16.56 10.00 3.95
C ASP A 114 -16.78 11.09 2.88
N VAL A 115 -16.33 12.32 3.15
CA VAL A 115 -16.52 13.48 2.24
C VAL A 115 -15.63 13.35 0.99
N TRP A 116 -14.42 12.80 1.16
CA TRP A 116 -13.45 12.66 0.07
C TRP A 116 -13.48 11.27 -0.60
N ASN A 117 -14.47 10.44 -0.25
CA ASN A 117 -14.59 9.05 -0.73
C ASN A 117 -13.31 8.24 -0.51
N LEU A 118 -12.77 8.31 0.73
CA LEU A 118 -11.58 7.58 1.15
C LEU A 118 -11.93 6.42 2.09
N ASN A 119 -11.00 5.48 2.18
CA ASN A 119 -11.02 4.43 3.19
C ASN A 119 -10.13 4.83 4.37
N PRO A 120 -10.68 5.11 5.57
CA PRO A 120 -9.87 5.54 6.73
C PRO A 120 -8.84 4.49 7.18
N ASN A 121 -8.96 3.24 6.71
CA ASN A 121 -8.05 2.14 6.99
C ASN A 121 -7.01 1.92 5.88
N ASP A 122 -6.96 2.78 4.85
CA ASP A 122 -6.01 2.68 3.74
C ASP A 122 -5.36 4.04 3.42
N ILE A 123 -4.89 4.71 4.47
CA ILE A 123 -4.21 6.00 4.38
C ILE A 123 -2.73 5.80 4.71
N GLY A 124 -1.87 6.02 3.71
CA GLY A 124 -0.43 5.95 3.85
C GLY A 124 0.20 7.32 4.09
N ILE A 125 1.48 7.28 4.44
CA ILE A 125 2.34 8.44 4.49
C ILE A 125 3.50 8.27 3.51
N MET A 126 3.88 9.35 2.83
CA MET A 126 5.03 9.38 1.93
C MET A 126 5.98 10.48 2.38
N GLY A 127 7.28 10.26 2.24
CA GLY A 127 8.24 11.31 2.52
C GLY A 127 9.55 11.12 1.79
N SER A 128 10.17 12.25 1.43
CA SER A 128 11.46 12.31 0.78
C SER A 128 12.49 12.99 1.68
N SER A 129 13.72 12.49 1.74
CA SER A 129 14.80 13.14 2.49
C SER A 129 14.42 13.42 3.96
N ALA A 130 14.46 14.67 4.42
CA ALA A 130 13.97 15.07 5.75
C ALA A 130 12.47 14.81 5.94
N GLY A 131 11.66 14.95 4.90
CA GLY A 131 10.25 14.55 4.92
C GLY A 131 10.07 13.03 5.08
N GLY A 132 11.03 12.24 4.59
CA GLY A 132 11.11 10.80 4.86
C GLY A 132 11.40 10.49 6.33
N HIS A 133 12.19 11.32 6.98
CA HIS A 133 12.37 11.25 8.43
C HIS A 133 11.06 11.53 9.16
N LEU A 134 10.36 12.63 8.80
CA LEU A 134 9.06 12.96 9.39
C LEU A 134 8.04 11.82 9.16
N ALA A 135 7.95 11.28 7.94
CA ALA A 135 7.05 10.18 7.61
C ALA A 135 7.34 8.92 8.43
N SER A 136 8.62 8.53 8.56
CA SER A 136 9.02 7.38 9.37
C SER A 136 8.88 7.65 10.89
N THR A 137 8.99 8.88 11.33
CA THR A 137 8.69 9.27 12.73
C THR A 137 7.21 9.07 13.03
N ILE A 138 6.29 9.53 12.16
CA ILE A 138 4.86 9.26 12.34
C ILE A 138 4.56 7.75 12.31
N ALA A 139 5.24 7.00 11.45
CA ALA A 139 5.07 5.55 11.34
C ALA A 139 5.51 4.80 12.62
N THR A 140 6.50 5.29 13.35
CA THR A 140 7.08 4.62 14.52
C THR A 140 6.57 5.15 15.86
N HIS A 141 6.28 6.45 15.96
CA HIS A 141 5.96 7.12 17.25
C HIS A 141 4.48 7.46 17.41
N ALA A 142 3.73 7.69 16.32
CA ALA A 142 2.34 8.12 16.44
C ALA A 142 1.47 7.09 17.15
N LYS A 143 0.47 7.56 17.87
CA LYS A 143 -0.57 6.72 18.47
C LYS A 143 -1.29 5.91 17.39
N PRO A 144 -1.85 4.73 17.72
CA PRO A 144 -2.49 3.84 16.75
C PRO A 144 -3.52 4.53 15.84
N GLU A 145 -4.32 5.44 16.39
CA GLU A 145 -5.36 6.17 15.65
C GLU A 145 -4.81 7.19 14.63
N LEU A 146 -3.56 7.65 14.82
CA LEU A 146 -2.88 8.60 13.94
C LEU A 146 -1.84 7.91 13.03
N ARG A 147 -1.47 6.66 13.36
CA ARG A 147 -0.45 5.93 12.62
C ARG A 147 -0.89 5.62 11.20
N PRO A 148 -0.06 5.83 10.16
CA PRO A 148 -0.39 5.47 8.79
C PRO A 148 -0.58 3.96 8.62
N ASN A 149 -1.29 3.54 7.56
CA ASN A 149 -1.48 2.13 7.24
C ASN A 149 -0.30 1.55 6.43
N PHE A 150 0.46 2.41 5.76
CA PHE A 150 1.69 2.08 5.04
C PHE A 150 2.57 3.33 4.88
N GLN A 151 3.85 3.12 4.54
CA GLN A 151 4.79 4.22 4.33
C GLN A 151 5.58 4.04 3.03
N ILE A 152 5.83 5.16 2.33
CA ILE A 152 6.61 5.25 1.10
C ILE A 152 7.74 6.24 1.34
N LEU A 153 8.98 5.79 1.24
CA LEU A 153 10.15 6.56 1.67
C LEU A 153 11.18 6.66 0.54
N PHE A 154 11.39 7.87 0.04
CA PHE A 154 12.38 8.16 -1.00
C PHE A 154 13.63 8.79 -0.37
N TYR A 155 14.77 8.12 -0.52
CA TYR A 155 16.06 8.54 0.06
C TYR A 155 15.92 9.17 1.45
N PRO A 156 15.13 8.53 2.36
CA PRO A 156 14.78 9.16 3.62
C PRO A 156 15.98 9.35 4.54
N VAL A 157 16.04 10.46 5.26
CA VAL A 157 16.75 10.49 6.52
C VAL A 157 16.01 9.56 7.48
N ILE A 158 16.70 8.70 8.20
CA ILE A 158 16.12 7.74 9.15
C ILE A 158 16.78 7.90 10.52
N THR A 159 18.10 7.88 10.54
CA THR A 159 18.87 7.98 11.79
C THR A 159 19.15 9.42 12.16
N MET A 160 19.31 9.66 13.46
CA MET A 160 19.91 10.89 14.00
C MET A 160 21.32 10.66 14.53
N ASP A 161 21.89 9.47 14.32
CA ASP A 161 23.30 9.18 14.62
C ASP A 161 24.21 10.04 13.74
N LYS A 162 24.99 10.90 14.39
CA LYS A 162 25.86 11.88 13.72
C LYS A 162 26.92 11.27 12.80
N SER A 163 27.18 9.96 12.90
CA SER A 163 28.20 9.30 12.09
C SER A 163 27.74 9.06 10.64
N TYR A 164 26.40 8.98 10.37
CA TYR A 164 25.88 8.72 9.03
C TYR A 164 24.50 9.34 8.74
N THR A 165 23.99 10.24 9.60
CA THR A 165 22.79 11.04 9.31
C THR A 165 23.08 12.17 8.32
N HIS A 166 22.03 12.77 7.75
CA HIS A 166 22.12 14.08 7.12
C HIS A 166 22.21 15.16 8.18
N ARG A 167 23.41 15.72 8.39
CA ARG A 167 23.71 16.67 9.46
C ARG A 167 22.78 17.87 9.53
N GLY A 168 22.43 18.43 8.35
CA GLY A 168 21.50 19.57 8.28
C GLY A 168 20.12 19.23 8.85
N SER A 169 19.57 18.06 8.52
CA SER A 169 18.30 17.60 9.07
C SER A 169 18.34 17.37 10.57
N HIS A 170 19.43 16.77 11.05
CA HIS A 170 19.67 16.58 12.48
C HIS A 170 19.66 17.92 13.23
N ASP A 171 20.50 18.86 12.79
CA ASP A 171 20.70 20.13 13.49
C ASP A 171 19.44 21.02 13.46
N ASN A 172 18.70 20.99 12.34
CA ASN A 172 17.45 21.75 12.21
C ASN A 172 16.31 21.18 13.05
N LEU A 173 16.23 19.84 13.19
CA LEU A 173 15.16 19.18 13.94
C LEU A 173 15.43 19.14 15.44
N LEU A 174 16.62 18.70 15.84
CA LEU A 174 16.97 18.42 17.23
C LEU A 174 17.84 19.50 17.88
N GLY A 175 18.49 20.34 17.08
CA GLY A 175 19.53 21.26 17.53
C GLY A 175 20.93 20.63 17.43
N LYS A 176 21.95 21.50 17.33
CA LYS A 176 23.35 21.06 17.18
C LYS A 176 23.88 20.27 18.39
N ASP A 177 23.37 20.63 19.57
CA ASP A 177 23.78 20.08 20.84
C ASP A 177 22.76 19.09 21.42
N ALA A 178 22.02 18.39 20.52
CA ALA A 178 21.08 17.37 20.94
C ALA A 178 21.74 16.28 21.78
N SER A 179 21.06 15.83 22.83
CA SER A 179 21.56 14.74 23.69
C SER A 179 21.54 13.41 22.97
N ALA A 180 22.38 12.46 23.42
CA ALA A 180 22.40 11.11 22.85
C ALA A 180 21.02 10.38 22.97
N GLU A 181 20.30 10.65 24.05
CA GLU A 181 18.95 10.10 24.28
C GLU A 181 17.97 10.62 23.23
N LEU A 182 18.05 11.92 22.90
CA LEU A 182 17.20 12.54 21.90
C LEU A 182 17.54 12.05 20.49
N GLU A 183 18.83 11.91 20.18
CA GLU A 183 19.29 11.31 18.93
C GLU A 183 18.79 9.85 18.79
N LEU A 184 18.86 9.08 19.88
CA LEU A 184 18.35 7.70 19.90
C LEU A 184 16.83 7.65 19.71
N GLU A 185 16.08 8.54 20.38
CA GLU A 185 14.62 8.63 20.27
C GLU A 185 14.19 8.89 18.85
N TYR A 186 14.86 9.80 18.11
CA TYR A 186 14.52 10.15 16.73
C TYR A 186 15.34 9.40 15.67
N SER A 187 16.10 8.40 16.04
CA SER A 187 16.67 7.41 15.12
C SER A 187 15.63 6.33 14.87
N ASN A 188 14.84 6.48 13.79
CA ASN A 188 13.62 5.70 13.56
C ASN A 188 13.88 4.20 13.37
N GLU A 189 15.10 3.78 12.95
CA GLU A 189 15.50 2.38 12.90
C GLU A 189 15.58 1.72 14.29
N LYS A 190 15.70 2.52 15.37
CA LYS A 190 15.69 2.05 16.75
C LYS A 190 14.28 1.98 17.35
N GLN A 191 13.29 2.58 16.69
CA GLN A 191 11.91 2.73 17.18
C GLN A 191 10.94 1.77 16.52
N VAL A 192 11.42 0.92 15.61
CA VAL A 192 10.59 -0.05 14.91
C VAL A 192 10.04 -1.10 15.85
N THR A 193 8.73 -1.32 15.78
CA THR A 193 8.00 -2.38 16.49
C THR A 193 7.23 -3.26 15.50
N LYS A 194 6.62 -4.34 15.98
CA LYS A 194 5.72 -5.18 15.17
C LYS A 194 4.50 -4.43 14.61
N ASP A 195 4.15 -3.32 15.21
CA ASP A 195 3.00 -2.49 14.85
C ASP A 195 3.39 -1.34 13.89
N THR A 196 4.68 -1.21 13.55
CA THR A 196 5.16 -0.28 12.53
C THR A 196 4.57 -0.68 11.17
N PRO A 197 4.00 0.25 10.38
CA PRO A 197 3.37 -0.08 9.11
C PRO A 197 4.38 -0.52 8.06
N ARG A 198 3.91 -1.34 7.10
CA ARG A 198 4.69 -1.80 5.94
C ARG A 198 5.35 -0.66 5.20
N ALA A 199 6.52 -0.90 4.61
CA ALA A 199 7.32 0.14 3.99
C ALA A 199 7.77 -0.20 2.57
N PHE A 200 7.77 0.83 1.70
CA PHE A 200 8.47 0.87 0.43
C PHE A 200 9.60 1.91 0.55
N ILE A 201 10.85 1.49 0.38
CA ILE A 201 12.03 2.33 0.62
C ILE A 201 12.89 2.35 -0.64
N VAL A 202 13.33 3.53 -1.07
CA VAL A 202 14.13 3.69 -2.29
C VAL A 202 15.30 4.63 -2.07
N TYR A 203 16.47 4.26 -2.62
CA TYR A 203 17.70 5.07 -2.64
C TYR A 203 18.42 4.99 -3.99
N SER A 204 19.39 5.88 -4.17
CA SER A 204 20.48 5.72 -5.12
C SER A 204 21.77 5.36 -4.36
N ASP A 205 22.56 4.42 -4.89
CA ASP A 205 23.79 3.95 -4.23
C ASP A 205 24.84 5.08 -4.09
N ASP A 206 24.83 6.00 -5.06
CA ASP A 206 25.71 7.17 -5.13
C ASP A 206 25.20 8.39 -4.31
N ASP A 207 24.17 8.25 -3.48
CA ASP A 207 23.65 9.33 -2.62
C ASP A 207 24.67 9.70 -1.52
N LYS A 208 25.29 10.89 -1.68
CA LYS A 208 26.28 11.44 -0.75
C LYS A 208 25.66 12.40 0.27
N VAL A 209 24.38 12.71 0.14
CA VAL A 209 23.65 13.62 1.06
C VAL A 209 23.01 12.84 2.19
N VAL A 210 22.31 11.78 1.85
CA VAL A 210 21.71 10.83 2.80
C VAL A 210 22.21 9.42 2.46
N PRO A 211 23.23 8.92 3.13
CA PRO A 211 23.81 7.61 2.81
C PRO A 211 22.76 6.49 2.84
N PRO A 212 22.76 5.56 1.86
CA PRO A 212 21.82 4.43 1.79
C PRO A 212 21.78 3.56 3.05
N ALA A 213 22.83 3.62 3.89
CA ALA A 213 22.86 2.97 5.21
C ALA A 213 21.64 3.34 6.09
N ASN A 214 21.08 4.55 5.93
CA ASN A 214 19.82 4.93 6.59
C ASN A 214 18.70 3.95 6.25
N GLY A 215 18.47 3.70 4.97
CA GLY A 215 17.43 2.79 4.49
C GLY A 215 17.72 1.32 4.78
N VAL A 216 18.99 0.89 4.66
CA VAL A 216 19.41 -0.47 4.96
C VAL A 216 19.14 -0.81 6.42
N ASN A 217 19.56 0.05 7.37
CA ASN A 217 19.33 -0.18 8.78
C ASN A 217 17.85 -0.16 9.15
N TYR A 218 17.05 0.71 8.52
CA TYR A 218 15.61 0.73 8.73
C TYR A 218 14.93 -0.53 8.21
N TYR A 219 15.29 -0.98 7.00
CA TYR A 219 14.81 -2.24 6.43
C TYR A 219 15.14 -3.45 7.32
N LEU A 220 16.37 -3.52 7.84
CA LEU A 220 16.77 -4.60 8.76
C LEU A 220 15.95 -4.57 10.06
N ALA A 221 15.67 -3.38 10.60
CA ALA A 221 14.83 -3.23 11.78
C ALA A 221 13.38 -3.65 11.51
N LEU A 222 12.81 -3.26 10.36
CA LEU A 222 11.48 -3.70 9.92
C LEU A 222 11.41 -5.22 9.77
N ASN A 223 12.40 -5.81 9.09
CA ASN A 223 12.47 -7.27 8.88
C ASN A 223 12.58 -8.04 10.20
N LYS A 224 13.43 -7.59 11.13
CA LYS A 224 13.56 -8.17 12.48
C LYS A 224 12.23 -8.18 13.24
N ASN A 225 11.38 -7.21 13.01
CA ASN A 225 10.06 -7.09 13.65
C ASN A 225 8.93 -7.72 12.81
N ASN A 226 9.25 -8.48 11.75
CA ASN A 226 8.29 -9.11 10.83
C ASN A 226 7.34 -8.10 10.14
N VAL A 227 7.79 -6.86 9.94
CA VAL A 227 7.05 -5.85 9.19
C VAL A 227 7.32 -6.04 7.69
N PRO A 228 6.30 -6.27 6.85
CA PRO A 228 6.48 -6.42 5.41
C PRO A 228 7.10 -5.14 4.81
N SER A 229 8.25 -5.26 4.18
CA SER A 229 8.95 -4.11 3.61
C SER A 229 9.77 -4.51 2.39
N VAL A 230 10.01 -3.54 1.52
CA VAL A 230 10.91 -3.65 0.37
C VAL A 230 11.90 -2.51 0.38
N LEU A 231 13.12 -2.77 -0.08
CA LEU A 231 14.17 -1.79 -0.24
C LEU A 231 14.76 -1.93 -1.64
N HIS A 232 14.74 -0.82 -2.40
CA HIS A 232 15.36 -0.71 -3.70
C HIS A 232 16.52 0.29 -3.61
N ILE A 233 17.70 -0.10 -4.10
CA ILE A 233 18.87 0.77 -4.21
C ILE A 233 19.31 0.74 -5.67
N TYR A 234 19.08 1.84 -6.38
CA TYR A 234 19.49 1.99 -7.77
C TYR A 234 20.95 2.42 -7.89
N PRO A 235 21.68 2.00 -8.93
CA PRO A 235 23.12 2.23 -9.04
C PRO A 235 23.53 3.71 -9.01
N SER A 236 22.66 4.61 -9.46
CA SER A 236 22.95 6.05 -9.53
C SER A 236 21.68 6.89 -9.51
N GLY A 237 21.83 8.19 -9.26
CA GLY A 237 20.74 9.16 -9.19
C GLY A 237 21.01 10.27 -8.19
N GLY A 238 21.98 10.06 -7.30
CA GLY A 238 22.27 11.01 -6.23
C GLY A 238 21.09 11.21 -5.30
N HIS A 239 20.86 12.43 -4.88
CA HIS A 239 19.82 12.81 -3.92
C HIS A 239 18.79 13.77 -4.51
N GLY A 240 17.53 13.72 -4.01
CA GLY A 240 16.54 14.75 -4.30
C GLY A 240 15.89 14.66 -5.69
N TRP A 241 15.89 13.49 -6.32
CA TRP A 241 15.32 13.32 -7.67
C TRP A 241 13.78 13.38 -7.69
N GLY A 242 13.08 13.03 -6.59
CA GLY A 242 11.62 13.06 -6.53
C GLY A 242 10.96 12.24 -7.65
N ILE A 243 10.07 12.88 -8.43
CA ILE A 243 9.43 12.27 -9.61
C ILE A 243 9.97 12.86 -10.93
N ARG A 244 11.11 13.52 -10.90
CA ARG A 244 11.69 14.23 -12.05
C ARG A 244 12.10 13.27 -13.17
N GLU A 245 11.97 13.74 -14.43
CA GLU A 245 12.38 12.98 -15.62
C GLU A 245 13.89 12.68 -15.67
N GLY A 246 14.71 13.46 -14.98
CA GLY A 246 16.16 13.27 -14.95
C GLY A 246 16.63 12.07 -14.12
N PHE A 247 15.75 11.39 -13.36
CA PHE A 247 16.12 10.16 -12.68
C PHE A 247 16.08 8.98 -13.66
N LEU A 248 17.23 8.39 -13.92
CA LEU A 248 17.41 7.35 -14.94
C LEU A 248 16.48 6.13 -14.72
N TYR A 249 16.24 5.76 -13.49
CA TYR A 249 15.43 4.60 -13.09
C TYR A 249 13.99 4.96 -12.70
N LYS A 250 13.50 6.12 -13.16
CA LYS A 250 12.17 6.61 -12.81
C LYS A 250 11.06 5.60 -13.13
N ASN A 251 11.08 5.05 -14.35
CA ASN A 251 10.03 4.16 -14.82
C ASN A 251 10.02 2.84 -14.03
N GLU A 252 11.18 2.23 -13.83
CA GLU A 252 11.35 1.02 -13.04
C GLU A 252 10.86 1.23 -11.61
N MET A 253 11.25 2.33 -11.00
CA MET A 253 10.82 2.70 -9.63
C MET A 253 9.30 2.89 -9.54
N LEU A 254 8.68 3.55 -10.53
CA LEU A 254 7.23 3.75 -10.55
C LEU A 254 6.47 2.44 -10.79
N ASP A 255 7.01 1.53 -11.61
CA ASP A 255 6.43 0.21 -11.85
C ASP A 255 6.50 -0.67 -10.58
N GLU A 256 7.63 -0.64 -9.88
CA GLU A 256 7.81 -1.35 -8.61
C GLU A 256 6.93 -0.78 -7.51
N LEU A 257 6.81 0.55 -7.38
CA LEU A 257 5.89 1.20 -6.46
C LEU A 257 4.44 0.83 -6.77
N THR A 258 4.05 0.85 -8.06
CA THR A 258 2.71 0.43 -8.50
C THR A 258 2.44 -1.03 -8.13
N SER A 259 3.40 -1.92 -8.38
CA SER A 259 3.30 -3.34 -8.07
C SER A 259 3.20 -3.56 -6.55
N TRP A 260 3.98 -2.82 -5.77
CA TRP A 260 3.93 -2.87 -4.32
C TRP A 260 2.59 -2.38 -3.76
N LEU A 261 2.09 -1.22 -4.22
CA LEU A 261 0.79 -0.68 -3.81
C LEU A 261 -0.36 -1.64 -4.13
N ARG A 262 -0.28 -2.39 -5.24
CA ARG A 262 -1.26 -3.41 -5.63
C ARG A 262 -1.11 -4.73 -4.88
N SER A 263 0.05 -4.98 -4.25
CA SER A 263 0.31 -6.23 -3.53
C SER A 263 -0.51 -6.39 -2.25
N PHE A 264 -1.01 -5.29 -1.71
CA PHE A 264 -1.92 -5.28 -0.55
C PHE A 264 -3.12 -4.39 -0.86
N LYS A 265 -4.29 -4.90 -0.50
CA LYS A 265 -5.55 -4.18 -0.61
C LYS A 265 -6.16 -4.08 0.78
N VAL A 266 -6.65 -2.91 1.12
CA VAL A 266 -7.53 -2.72 2.26
C VAL A 266 -8.90 -2.42 1.69
N PRO A 267 -9.85 -3.33 1.81
CA PRO A 267 -11.18 -3.15 1.24
C PRO A 267 -11.87 -1.93 1.85
N HIS A 268 -12.70 -1.29 1.06
CA HIS A 268 -13.56 -0.20 1.54
C HIS A 268 -14.37 -0.68 2.76
N LYS A 269 -14.68 0.22 3.70
CA LYS A 269 -15.46 -0.11 4.91
C LYS A 269 -16.80 -0.79 4.59
N ASP A 270 -17.41 -0.40 3.47
CA ASP A 270 -18.70 -0.90 2.99
C ASP A 270 -18.58 -2.06 1.98
N ALA A 271 -17.38 -2.60 1.76
CA ALA A 271 -17.17 -3.69 0.82
C ALA A 271 -17.97 -4.94 1.21
N ILE A 272 -18.59 -5.56 0.22
CA ILE A 272 -19.31 -6.83 0.37
C ILE A 272 -18.29 -7.92 0.76
N ARG A 273 -18.39 -8.44 1.97
CA ARG A 273 -17.46 -9.45 2.49
C ARG A 273 -17.80 -10.83 1.92
N VAL A 274 -16.82 -11.45 1.26
CA VAL A 274 -16.94 -12.78 0.65
C VAL A 274 -15.97 -13.74 1.36
N ALA A 275 -16.49 -14.71 2.09
CA ALA A 275 -15.69 -15.77 2.69
C ALA A 275 -15.60 -16.98 1.74
N CYS A 276 -14.39 -17.33 1.31
CA CYS A 276 -14.13 -18.57 0.57
C CYS A 276 -13.74 -19.68 1.56
N ILE A 277 -14.69 -20.53 1.92
CA ILE A 277 -14.53 -21.67 2.81
C ILE A 277 -14.27 -22.92 1.97
N GLY A 278 -13.31 -23.73 2.36
CA GLY A 278 -13.04 -24.95 1.61
C GLY A 278 -11.85 -25.77 2.08
N ASN A 279 -11.55 -26.80 1.29
CA ASN A 279 -10.43 -27.70 1.51
C ASN A 279 -9.16 -27.23 0.75
N SER A 280 -8.32 -28.20 0.33
CA SER A 280 -7.06 -27.95 -0.37
C SER A 280 -7.18 -27.11 -1.65
N ILE A 281 -8.31 -27.14 -2.34
CA ILE A 281 -8.53 -26.33 -3.54
C ILE A 281 -8.70 -24.85 -3.15
N THR A 282 -9.49 -24.57 -2.13
CA THR A 282 -9.66 -23.21 -1.60
C THR A 282 -8.36 -22.71 -0.95
N TYR A 283 -7.69 -23.55 -0.18
CA TYR A 283 -6.38 -23.25 0.40
C TYR A 283 -5.35 -22.87 -0.66
N GLY A 284 -5.42 -23.46 -1.86
CA GLY A 284 -4.42 -23.28 -2.91
C GLY A 284 -3.24 -24.24 -2.78
N ALA A 285 -3.48 -25.50 -2.32
CA ALA A 285 -2.45 -26.50 -2.17
C ALA A 285 -1.75 -26.77 -3.51
N ARG A 286 -0.41 -26.88 -3.49
CA ARG A 286 0.48 -27.06 -4.64
C ARG A 286 0.56 -25.85 -5.60
N ILE A 287 -0.08 -24.72 -5.29
CA ILE A 287 0.10 -23.46 -6.02
C ILE A 287 1.33 -22.76 -5.43
N LYS A 288 2.34 -22.50 -6.27
CA LYS A 288 3.62 -21.91 -5.84
C LYS A 288 3.46 -20.58 -5.12
N ASN A 289 2.57 -19.73 -5.63
CA ASN A 289 2.22 -18.43 -5.04
C ASN A 289 0.71 -18.40 -4.76
N ARG A 290 0.27 -19.13 -3.74
CA ARG A 290 -1.16 -19.30 -3.43
C ARG A 290 -1.87 -18.00 -3.12
N ASP A 291 -1.18 -17.05 -2.47
CA ASP A 291 -1.77 -15.77 -2.04
C ASP A 291 -2.00 -14.83 -3.24
N ARG A 292 -1.49 -15.18 -4.41
CA ARG A 292 -1.75 -14.51 -5.68
C ARG A 292 -2.61 -15.35 -6.64
N ASP A 293 -2.33 -16.64 -6.75
CA ASP A 293 -2.76 -17.48 -7.87
C ASP A 293 -3.83 -18.52 -7.50
N SER A 294 -4.15 -18.72 -6.20
CA SER A 294 -5.32 -19.51 -5.83
C SER A 294 -6.62 -18.77 -6.17
N TYR A 295 -7.75 -19.51 -6.27
CA TYR A 295 -8.99 -18.90 -6.75
C TYR A 295 -9.52 -17.74 -5.88
N PRO A 296 -9.40 -17.72 -4.53
CA PRO A 296 -9.93 -16.61 -3.76
C PRO A 296 -9.26 -15.26 -4.08
N PRO A 297 -7.91 -15.12 -4.15
CA PRO A 297 -7.30 -13.87 -4.58
C PRO A 297 -7.54 -13.56 -6.07
N VAL A 298 -7.70 -14.57 -6.94
CA VAL A 298 -8.13 -14.34 -8.33
C VAL A 298 -9.54 -13.77 -8.36
N LEU A 299 -10.48 -14.35 -7.61
CA LEU A 299 -11.86 -13.86 -7.47
C LEU A 299 -11.87 -12.42 -6.92
N SER A 300 -11.02 -12.12 -5.93
CA SER A 300 -10.89 -10.75 -5.40
C SER A 300 -10.52 -9.74 -6.49
N ARG A 301 -9.56 -10.08 -7.35
CA ARG A 301 -9.17 -9.20 -8.48
C ARG A 301 -10.27 -9.03 -9.51
N MET A 302 -11.04 -10.09 -9.77
CA MET A 302 -12.15 -10.04 -10.75
C MET A 302 -13.35 -9.22 -10.25
N LEU A 303 -13.65 -9.29 -8.95
CA LEU A 303 -14.78 -8.57 -8.35
C LEU A 303 -14.47 -7.09 -8.07
N GLY A 304 -13.19 -6.72 -7.97
CA GLY A 304 -12.76 -5.34 -7.73
C GLY A 304 -12.97 -4.87 -6.28
N GLU A 305 -12.89 -3.55 -6.09
CA GLU A 305 -12.82 -2.91 -4.77
C GLU A 305 -14.13 -2.96 -3.96
N ALA A 306 -15.26 -3.15 -4.64
CA ALA A 306 -16.56 -3.29 -3.97
C ALA A 306 -16.69 -4.60 -3.15
N TYR A 307 -15.73 -5.53 -3.29
CA TYR A 307 -15.77 -6.82 -2.62
C TYR A 307 -14.50 -7.10 -1.82
N TRP A 308 -14.69 -7.59 -0.61
CA TRP A 308 -13.62 -8.08 0.25
C TRP A 308 -13.62 -9.61 0.29
N VAL A 309 -12.81 -10.24 -0.53
CA VAL A 309 -12.69 -11.70 -0.60
C VAL A 309 -11.57 -12.18 0.32
N LYS A 310 -11.88 -13.10 1.24
CA LYS A 310 -10.89 -13.77 2.09
C LYS A 310 -10.88 -15.28 1.89
N ASN A 311 -9.67 -15.85 1.93
CA ASN A 311 -9.44 -17.28 1.85
C ASN A 311 -9.40 -17.89 3.25
N PHE A 312 -10.36 -18.77 3.55
CA PHE A 312 -10.46 -19.57 4.78
C PHE A 312 -10.31 -21.07 4.49
N GLY A 313 -9.66 -21.44 3.38
CA GLY A 313 -9.40 -22.83 3.02
C GLY A 313 -8.43 -23.52 3.96
N VAL A 314 -8.71 -24.79 4.30
CA VAL A 314 -7.82 -25.66 5.07
C VAL A 314 -7.72 -27.01 4.38
N SER A 315 -6.51 -27.44 4.05
CA SER A 315 -6.28 -28.71 3.33
C SER A 315 -6.82 -29.92 4.11
N ALA A 316 -7.29 -30.93 3.37
CA ALA A 316 -7.79 -32.20 3.89
C ALA A 316 -9.03 -32.12 4.80
N ARG A 317 -9.80 -31.02 4.76
CA ARG A 317 -11.02 -30.86 5.59
C ARG A 317 -12.27 -31.30 4.84
N THR A 318 -13.26 -31.77 5.62
CA THR A 318 -14.54 -32.27 5.13
C THR A 318 -15.70 -31.42 5.64
N LEU A 319 -16.83 -31.46 4.93
CA LEU A 319 -18.07 -30.81 5.38
C LEU A 319 -18.74 -31.52 6.55
N LEU A 320 -18.51 -32.85 6.67
CA LEU A 320 -19.20 -33.69 7.63
C LEU A 320 -18.71 -33.42 9.05
N ASN A 321 -19.65 -33.16 9.98
CA ASN A 321 -19.39 -32.90 11.39
C ASN A 321 -18.80 -34.10 12.13
N LYS A 322 -19.11 -35.31 11.70
CA LYS A 322 -18.67 -36.58 12.28
C LYS A 322 -17.62 -37.30 11.40
N GLY A 323 -17.00 -36.57 10.46
CA GLY A 323 -15.94 -37.10 9.61
C GLY A 323 -14.55 -37.01 10.28
N ASP A 324 -13.52 -37.51 9.60
CA ASP A 324 -12.16 -37.61 10.15
C ASP A 324 -11.53 -36.23 10.39
N HIS A 325 -11.87 -35.22 9.64
CA HIS A 325 -11.31 -33.87 9.77
C HIS A 325 -12.37 -32.80 9.48
N PRO A 326 -13.35 -32.59 10.40
CA PRO A 326 -14.43 -31.63 10.19
C PRO A 326 -13.87 -30.21 10.09
N TYR A 327 -14.26 -29.47 9.04
CA TYR A 327 -13.85 -28.07 8.86
C TYR A 327 -14.33 -27.16 10.00
N MET A 328 -15.47 -27.50 10.62
CA MET A 328 -16.07 -26.74 11.72
C MET A 328 -15.20 -26.69 12.97
N ASN A 329 -14.24 -27.62 13.13
CA ASN A 329 -13.32 -27.66 14.26
C ASN A 329 -12.07 -26.79 14.03
N GLU A 330 -11.92 -26.21 12.83
CA GLU A 330 -10.74 -25.42 12.48
C GLU A 330 -10.86 -23.98 12.95
N LYS A 331 -9.72 -23.38 13.32
CA LYS A 331 -9.63 -21.94 13.59
C LYS A 331 -10.14 -21.11 12.40
N ALA A 332 -9.87 -21.54 11.18
CA ALA A 332 -10.34 -20.89 9.96
C ALA A 332 -11.87 -20.77 9.87
N TYR A 333 -12.62 -21.70 10.46
CA TYR A 333 -14.08 -21.59 10.56
C TYR A 333 -14.49 -20.45 11.51
N GLN A 334 -13.86 -20.37 12.69
CA GLN A 334 -14.11 -19.29 13.65
C GLN A 334 -13.71 -17.93 13.06
N ASP A 335 -12.57 -17.87 12.37
CA ASP A 335 -12.10 -16.66 11.69
C ASP A 335 -13.07 -16.24 10.57
N ALA A 336 -13.67 -17.19 9.84
CA ALA A 336 -14.68 -16.92 8.82
C ALA A 336 -16.00 -16.38 9.44
N LEU A 337 -16.41 -16.90 10.58
CA LEU A 337 -17.56 -16.37 11.33
C LEU A 337 -17.29 -14.96 11.85
N ALA A 338 -16.12 -14.74 12.46
CA ALA A 338 -15.70 -13.42 12.94
C ALA A 338 -15.55 -12.38 11.81
N PHE A 339 -15.23 -12.83 10.60
CA PHE A 339 -15.22 -11.97 9.41
C PHE A 339 -16.62 -11.44 9.04
N ASN A 340 -17.68 -12.06 9.55
CA ASN A 340 -19.08 -11.71 9.33
C ASN A 340 -19.38 -11.47 7.83
N PRO A 341 -19.25 -12.51 6.98
CA PRO A 341 -19.38 -12.37 5.55
C PRO A 341 -20.81 -12.10 5.09
N ASN A 342 -20.96 -11.30 4.04
CA ASN A 342 -22.24 -11.13 3.32
C ASN A 342 -22.49 -12.29 2.34
N ILE A 343 -21.40 -12.87 1.80
CA ILE A 343 -21.45 -13.99 0.86
C ILE A 343 -20.47 -15.06 1.31
N VAL A 344 -20.90 -16.32 1.27
CA VAL A 344 -20.04 -17.47 1.59
C VAL A 344 -19.97 -18.40 0.38
N VAL A 345 -18.75 -18.66 -0.10
CA VAL A 345 -18.45 -19.64 -1.13
C VAL A 345 -17.91 -20.90 -0.45
N ILE A 346 -18.65 -22.01 -0.51
CA ILE A 346 -18.31 -23.26 0.16
C ILE A 346 -17.81 -24.30 -0.86
N LYS A 347 -16.58 -24.79 -0.69
CA LYS A 347 -15.99 -25.89 -1.50
C LYS A 347 -15.36 -26.96 -0.61
N LEU A 348 -16.19 -27.73 0.07
CA LEU A 348 -15.78 -28.79 1.02
C LEU A 348 -16.14 -30.21 0.53
N GLY A 349 -16.93 -30.35 -0.54
CA GLY A 349 -17.49 -31.63 -0.98
C GLY A 349 -16.45 -32.64 -1.53
N THR A 350 -15.31 -32.18 -2.03
CA THR A 350 -14.34 -33.04 -2.72
C THR A 350 -13.74 -34.15 -1.84
N ASN A 351 -13.57 -33.89 -0.52
CA ASN A 351 -13.04 -34.86 0.42
C ASN A 351 -14.14 -35.67 1.13
N ALA A 352 -15.39 -35.32 0.95
CA ALA A 352 -16.53 -36.03 1.55
C ALA A 352 -16.96 -37.26 0.71
N VAL A 353 -16.47 -37.39 -0.52
CA VAL A 353 -16.87 -38.45 -1.47
C VAL A 353 -16.50 -39.86 -0.98
N SER A 354 -15.40 -40.02 -0.24
CA SER A 354 -15.00 -41.31 0.32
C SER A 354 -15.97 -41.89 1.38
N TYR A 355 -16.73 -41.00 2.04
CA TYR A 355 -17.73 -41.45 3.06
C TYR A 355 -19.09 -41.85 2.45
N THR A 356 -19.48 -41.23 1.34
CA THR A 356 -20.73 -41.59 0.63
C THR A 356 -20.62 -42.96 -0.07
N HIS A 357 -19.45 -43.34 -0.54
CA HIS A 357 -19.23 -44.65 -1.14
C HIS A 357 -19.24 -45.82 -0.11
N LEU A 358 -18.72 -45.58 1.09
CA LEU A 358 -18.75 -46.60 2.15
C LEU A 358 -20.17 -46.86 2.68
N ARG A 359 -21.02 -45.84 2.76
CA ARG A 359 -22.44 -46.02 3.16
C ARG A 359 -23.31 -46.62 2.07
N ALA A 360 -23.01 -46.40 0.81
CA ALA A 360 -23.77 -47.06 -0.30
C ALA A 360 -23.57 -48.57 -0.36
N HIS A 361 -22.47 -49.11 0.23
CA HIS A 361 -22.21 -50.54 0.35
C HIS A 361 -22.77 -51.18 1.63
N GLU A 362 -23.18 -50.38 2.65
CA GLU A 362 -23.76 -50.89 3.88
C GLU A 362 -25.29 -50.98 3.86
N THR A 363 -25.93 -50.59 2.74
CA THR A 363 -27.42 -50.58 2.59
C THR A 363 -27.91 -51.49 1.44
N CYS A 364 -27.12 -52.49 1.03
CA CYS A 364 -27.57 -53.56 0.14
C CYS A 364 -27.65 -54.89 0.90
#